data_e1b9ecc93e2891f0ed4cb6d9d771900e
#
_entry.id   e1b9ecc93e2891f0ed4cb6d9d771900e
#
_cell.length_a   1.000
_cell.length_b   1.000
_cell.length_c   1.000
_cell.angle_alpha   90.00
_cell.angle_beta   90.00
_cell.angle_gamma   90.00
#
_symmetry.space_group_name_H-M   'P 1'
#
loop_
_entity.id
_entity.type
_entity.pdbx_description
1 polymer ?
#
loop_
_entity_poly.entity_id
_entity_poly.type
_entity_poly.pdbx_seq_one_letter_code
_entity_poly.pdbx_strand_id
1 'polypeptide(L)'
;MGTLLATRLKNRRKELKMSQRELAEGICKQGQISRLESGEFTPGADFLHALAKKLKVSMDYFFDENIVEEVGELSEFKKLAQTFITNRNYESLKYIYELENVKAHRLSLTDKFYMEWIKSLIDFYFYEQKKDAITRLEEVLSQLNVSDMNYLQVSNTLFNFYYDIGDLGRFNKIREKLEYQVNQLNLSTIEELELSIKFNYNVCRYLWLQKNIEEAITKITDTIKQCKAYRTNYLLADLYLLMGNVSEIFSSKSSVKEYFETAHFLYKLDGNLSMTLKVEHYIADISE
;
A
#
# COMPACT_ATOMS: atom_id res chain seq x y z
N MET A 1 1.04 30.45 9.00
CA MET A 1 0.31 30.01 10.23
C MET A 1 -1.18 29.76 10.00
N GLY A 2 -1.95 30.65 9.38
CA GLY A 2 -3.40 30.45 9.18
C GLY A 2 -3.79 29.22 8.35
N THR A 3 -3.02 28.85 7.37
CA THR A 3 -3.29 27.70 6.48
C THR A 3 -3.10 26.34 7.18
N LEU A 4 -2.11 26.20 8.08
CA LEU A 4 -1.84 24.96 8.80
C LEU A 4 -2.98 24.63 9.80
N LEU A 5 -3.36 25.61 10.63
CA LEU A 5 -4.47 25.47 11.57
C LEU A 5 -5.78 25.15 10.85
N ALA A 6 -6.10 25.83 9.75
CA ALA A 6 -7.32 25.61 8.96
C ALA A 6 -7.37 24.18 8.42
N THR A 7 -6.27 23.72 7.83
CA THR A 7 -6.14 22.36 7.27
C THR A 7 -6.29 21.29 8.36
N ARG A 8 -5.60 21.40 9.48
CA ARG A 8 -5.65 20.45 10.59
C ARG A 8 -7.04 20.36 11.23
N LEU A 9 -7.65 21.51 11.49
CA LEU A 9 -9.00 21.54 12.03
C LEU A 9 -10.01 20.84 11.12
N LYS A 10 -9.96 21.14 9.82
CA LYS A 10 -10.84 20.53 8.80
C LYS A 10 -10.60 19.02 8.70
N ASN A 11 -9.34 18.57 8.71
CA ASN A 11 -8.99 17.16 8.63
C ASN A 11 -9.48 16.43 9.88
N ARG A 12 -9.18 16.94 11.08
CA ARG A 12 -9.60 16.30 12.33
C ARG A 12 -11.12 16.21 12.48
N ARG A 13 -11.85 17.24 12.08
CA ARG A 13 -13.30 17.21 12.04
C ARG A 13 -13.82 16.09 11.12
N LYS A 14 -13.25 15.98 9.91
CA LYS A 14 -13.62 14.92 8.95
C LYS A 14 -13.30 13.52 9.47
N GLU A 15 -12.14 13.33 10.12
CA GLU A 15 -11.76 12.08 10.77
C GLU A 15 -12.80 11.63 11.82
N LEU A 16 -13.33 12.60 12.59
CA LEU A 16 -14.40 12.36 13.54
C LEU A 16 -15.79 12.28 12.90
N LYS A 17 -15.88 12.33 11.56
CA LYS A 17 -17.13 12.31 10.78
C LYS A 17 -18.13 13.40 11.19
N MET A 18 -17.64 14.53 11.70
CA MET A 18 -18.47 15.64 12.15
C MET A 18 -18.73 16.61 10.98
N SER A 19 -19.97 17.11 10.88
CA SER A 19 -20.30 18.28 10.05
C SER A 19 -19.75 19.56 10.69
N GLN A 20 -19.60 20.62 9.91
CA GLN A 20 -19.23 21.95 10.44
C GLN A 20 -20.25 22.46 11.47
N ARG A 21 -21.53 22.09 11.31
CA ARG A 21 -22.60 22.45 12.23
C ARG A 21 -22.44 21.73 13.58
N GLU A 22 -22.15 20.45 13.57
CA GLU A 22 -21.89 19.68 14.78
C GLU A 22 -20.64 20.16 15.50
N LEU A 23 -19.56 20.51 14.79
CA LEU A 23 -18.39 21.09 15.41
C LEU A 23 -18.69 22.45 16.06
N ALA A 24 -19.51 23.28 15.42
CA ALA A 24 -19.89 24.61 15.91
C ALA A 24 -20.82 24.58 17.14
N GLU A 25 -21.61 23.53 17.29
CA GLU A 25 -22.63 23.42 18.33
C GLU A 25 -22.07 23.60 19.75
N GLY A 26 -22.67 24.53 20.49
CA GLY A 26 -22.23 24.89 21.85
C GLY A 26 -20.95 25.76 21.94
N ILE A 27 -20.34 26.11 20.78
CA ILE A 27 -19.12 26.90 20.72
C ILE A 27 -19.32 28.19 19.92
N CYS A 28 -19.89 28.10 18.72
CA CYS A 28 -20.00 29.25 17.80
C CYS A 28 -21.07 29.04 16.72
N LYS A 29 -21.18 29.96 15.76
CA LYS A 29 -21.99 29.79 14.55
C LYS A 29 -21.24 28.98 13.50
N GLN A 30 -21.93 28.10 12.75
CA GLN A 30 -21.35 27.25 11.69
C GLN A 30 -20.50 28.06 10.69
N GLY A 31 -20.93 29.27 10.30
CA GLY A 31 -20.17 30.13 9.39
C GLY A 31 -18.78 30.53 9.92
N GLN A 32 -18.56 30.55 11.23
CA GLN A 32 -17.22 30.79 11.80
C GLN A 32 -16.30 29.59 11.59
N ILE A 33 -16.84 28.36 11.72
CA ILE A 33 -16.08 27.13 11.39
C ILE A 33 -15.73 27.10 9.91
N SER A 34 -16.67 27.45 9.02
CA SER A 34 -16.40 27.51 7.58
C SER A 34 -15.27 28.47 7.24
N ARG A 35 -15.29 29.70 7.79
CA ARG A 35 -14.24 30.72 7.59
C ARG A 35 -12.91 30.34 8.23
N LEU A 36 -12.94 29.60 9.33
CA LEU A 36 -11.74 29.08 9.98
C LEU A 36 -11.09 27.98 9.12
N GLU A 37 -11.90 27.09 8.56
CA GLU A 37 -11.43 26.03 7.65
C GLU A 37 -10.98 26.51 6.27
N SER A 38 -11.45 27.69 5.84
CA SER A 38 -10.94 28.35 4.63
C SER A 38 -9.69 29.21 4.86
N GLY A 39 -9.29 29.37 6.13
CA GLY A 39 -8.15 30.24 6.49
C GLY A 39 -8.46 31.74 6.53
N GLU A 40 -9.72 32.14 6.35
CA GLU A 40 -10.16 33.54 6.34
C GLU A 40 -10.34 34.13 7.74
N PHE A 41 -10.23 33.32 8.78
CA PHE A 41 -10.45 33.74 10.15
C PHE A 41 -9.43 33.08 11.08
N THR A 42 -8.81 33.87 11.97
CA THR A 42 -7.90 33.40 13.01
C THR A 42 -8.62 33.43 14.36
N PRO A 43 -8.76 32.27 15.05
CA PRO A 43 -9.49 32.22 16.31
C PRO A 43 -8.63 32.76 17.49
N GLY A 44 -9.30 33.31 18.49
CA GLY A 44 -8.68 33.57 19.78
C GLY A 44 -8.43 32.27 20.57
N ALA A 45 -7.57 32.35 21.58
CA ALA A 45 -7.13 31.18 22.36
C ALA A 45 -8.29 30.39 23.00
N ASP A 46 -9.23 31.07 23.64
CA ASP A 46 -10.38 30.41 24.28
C ASP A 46 -11.28 29.68 23.28
N PHE A 47 -11.49 30.29 22.12
CA PHE A 47 -12.28 29.69 21.05
C PHE A 47 -11.61 28.45 20.47
N LEU A 48 -10.28 28.53 20.26
CA LEU A 48 -9.51 27.42 19.76
C LEU A 48 -9.42 26.28 20.79
N HIS A 49 -9.31 26.61 22.08
CA HIS A 49 -9.32 25.63 23.17
C HIS A 49 -10.66 24.84 23.21
N ALA A 50 -11.79 25.53 23.05
CA ALA A 50 -13.09 24.88 22.98
C ALA A 50 -13.20 23.92 21.80
N LEU A 51 -12.66 24.32 20.63
CA LEU A 51 -12.60 23.44 19.44
C LEU A 51 -11.67 22.25 19.66
N ALA A 52 -10.46 22.47 20.25
CA ALA A 52 -9.52 21.41 20.57
C ALA A 52 -10.15 20.33 21.47
N LYS A 53 -10.83 20.75 22.52
CA LYS A 53 -11.55 19.86 23.46
C LYS A 53 -12.61 19.04 22.73
N LYS A 54 -13.39 19.65 21.84
CA LYS A 54 -14.46 18.97 21.07
C LYS A 54 -13.88 18.00 20.03
N LEU A 55 -12.74 18.36 19.43
CA LEU A 55 -12.01 17.53 18.48
C LEU A 55 -11.11 16.48 19.15
N LYS A 56 -11.05 16.46 20.49
CA LYS A 56 -10.23 15.54 21.29
C LYS A 56 -8.74 15.60 20.92
N VAL A 57 -8.21 16.80 20.78
CA VAL A 57 -6.78 17.09 20.51
C VAL A 57 -6.23 18.13 21.51
N SER A 58 -4.91 18.23 21.65
CA SER A 58 -4.27 19.31 22.38
C SER A 58 -4.29 20.62 21.59
N MET A 59 -4.03 21.76 22.27
CA MET A 59 -3.85 23.04 21.57
C MET A 59 -2.66 23.00 20.61
N ASP A 60 -1.58 22.33 21.01
CA ASP A 60 -0.35 22.19 20.24
C ASP A 60 -0.59 21.47 18.91
N TYR A 61 -1.59 20.58 18.83
CA TYR A 61 -2.00 19.93 17.60
C TYR A 61 -2.21 20.88 16.42
N PHE A 62 -2.63 22.12 16.68
CA PHE A 62 -2.90 23.09 15.61
C PHE A 62 -1.66 23.87 15.17
N PHE A 63 -0.60 23.92 15.98
CA PHE A 63 0.55 24.82 15.80
C PHE A 63 1.90 24.11 15.75
N ASP A 64 2.02 22.95 16.36
CA ASP A 64 3.28 22.26 16.47
C ASP A 64 3.71 21.71 15.10
N GLU A 65 4.71 22.34 14.49
CA GLU A 65 5.29 21.90 13.22
C GLU A 65 5.89 20.48 13.34
N ASN A 66 6.23 20.04 14.55
CA ASN A 66 6.70 18.67 14.83
C ASN A 66 5.57 17.65 14.87
N ILE A 67 4.29 18.04 14.96
CA ILE A 67 3.17 17.11 14.71
C ILE A 67 3.13 16.67 13.24
N VAL A 68 3.76 17.40 12.33
CA VAL A 68 4.08 16.90 10.97
C VAL A 68 5.15 15.80 11.05
N GLU A 69 6.00 15.80 12.08
CA GLU A 69 6.97 14.72 12.35
C GLU A 69 6.33 13.50 13.05
N GLU A 70 5.24 13.65 13.82
CA GLU A 70 4.45 12.50 14.30
C GLU A 70 3.69 11.80 13.16
N VAL A 71 3.33 12.52 12.11
CA VAL A 71 2.97 11.92 10.80
C VAL A 71 4.21 11.31 10.13
N GLY A 72 5.41 11.77 10.47
CA GLY A 72 6.71 11.24 10.10
C GLY A 72 7.10 9.92 10.78
N GLU A 73 6.67 9.65 12.01
CA GLU A 73 6.96 8.36 12.67
C GLU A 73 6.37 7.19 11.90
N LEU A 74 5.12 7.29 11.43
CA LEU A 74 4.55 6.23 10.59
C LEU A 74 5.17 6.20 9.18
N SER A 75 5.75 7.30 8.70
CA SER A 75 6.46 7.34 7.42
C SER A 75 7.70 6.44 7.43
N GLU A 76 8.49 6.44 8.49
CA GLU A 76 9.63 5.53 8.63
C GLU A 76 9.17 4.07 8.78
N PHE A 77 8.15 3.83 9.60
CA PHE A 77 7.53 2.52 9.69
C PHE A 77 7.05 2.03 8.32
N LYS A 78 6.36 2.86 7.54
CA LYS A 78 5.87 2.50 6.19
C LYS A 78 7.01 2.14 5.26
N LYS A 79 8.13 2.86 5.28
CA LYS A 79 9.33 2.55 4.48
C LYS A 79 9.94 1.20 4.86
N LEU A 80 10.13 0.96 6.16
CA LEU A 80 10.66 -0.30 6.66
C LEU A 80 9.71 -1.46 6.35
N ALA A 81 8.41 -1.27 6.60
CA ALA A 81 7.39 -2.27 6.29
C ALA A 81 7.38 -2.63 4.81
N GLN A 82 7.46 -1.64 3.91
CA GLN A 82 7.55 -1.88 2.47
C GLN A 82 8.78 -2.71 2.10
N THR A 83 9.94 -2.42 2.70
CA THR A 83 11.17 -3.21 2.50
C THR A 83 10.98 -4.67 2.93
N PHE A 84 10.41 -4.89 4.12
CA PHE A 84 10.19 -6.26 4.61
C PHE A 84 9.13 -7.02 3.80
N ILE A 85 8.08 -6.34 3.34
CA ILE A 85 7.06 -6.94 2.46
C ILE A 85 7.69 -7.34 1.13
N THR A 86 8.50 -6.47 0.52
CA THR A 86 9.20 -6.75 -0.75
C THR A 86 10.16 -7.92 -0.60
N ASN A 87 10.88 -8.01 0.53
CA ASN A 87 11.80 -9.10 0.83
C ASN A 87 11.10 -10.35 1.40
N ARG A 88 9.77 -10.33 1.56
CA ARG A 88 8.97 -11.41 2.18
C ARG A 88 9.44 -11.79 3.58
N ASN A 89 10.02 -10.83 4.30
CA ASN A 89 10.50 -11.02 5.67
C ASN A 89 9.38 -10.65 6.67
N TYR A 90 8.40 -11.54 6.80
CA TYR A 90 7.23 -11.30 7.65
C TYR A 90 7.56 -11.40 9.16
N GLU A 91 8.67 -12.01 9.53
CA GLU A 91 9.18 -12.03 10.92
C GLU A 91 9.64 -10.63 11.34
N SER A 92 10.47 -9.98 10.53
CA SER A 92 10.91 -8.61 10.77
C SER A 92 9.74 -7.62 10.69
N LEU A 93 8.80 -7.84 9.75
CA LEU A 93 7.58 -7.04 9.63
C LEU A 93 6.73 -7.13 10.92
N LYS A 94 6.56 -8.32 11.49
CA LYS A 94 5.88 -8.53 12.78
C LYS A 94 6.57 -7.73 13.88
N TYR A 95 7.89 -7.83 13.98
CA TYR A 95 8.65 -7.14 15.03
C TYR A 95 8.43 -5.63 15.02
N ILE A 96 8.57 -4.99 13.86
CA ILE A 96 8.35 -3.53 13.76
C ILE A 96 6.87 -3.16 13.97
N TYR A 97 5.93 -4.04 13.54
CA TYR A 97 4.52 -3.84 13.79
C TYR A 97 4.20 -3.82 15.29
N GLU A 98 4.73 -4.77 16.07
CA GLU A 98 4.52 -4.84 17.51
C GLU A 98 5.04 -3.60 18.23
N LEU A 99 6.20 -3.07 17.82
CA LEU A 99 6.77 -1.84 18.37
C LEU A 99 5.87 -0.62 18.09
N GLU A 100 5.36 -0.50 16.86
CA GLU A 100 4.54 0.65 16.45
C GLU A 100 3.11 0.56 17.01
N ASN A 101 2.55 -0.64 17.13
CA ASN A 101 1.19 -0.86 17.60
C ASN A 101 0.95 -0.40 19.04
N VAL A 102 1.99 -0.29 19.86
CA VAL A 102 1.90 0.29 21.21
C VAL A 102 1.39 1.73 21.15
N LYS A 103 1.70 2.46 20.08
CA LYS A 103 1.30 3.85 19.85
C LYS A 103 -0.02 3.99 19.06
N ALA A 104 -0.68 2.89 18.70
CA ALA A 104 -1.83 2.86 17.80
C ALA A 104 -3.01 3.78 18.22
N HIS A 105 -3.13 4.11 19.50
CA HIS A 105 -4.16 5.03 20.02
C HIS A 105 -4.03 6.46 19.47
N ARG A 106 -2.85 6.86 18.96
CA ARG A 106 -2.55 8.19 18.42
C ARG A 106 -2.73 8.28 16.90
N LEU A 107 -2.86 7.14 16.22
CA LEU A 107 -2.90 7.06 14.78
C LEU A 107 -4.17 7.69 14.18
N SER A 108 -4.01 8.31 13.01
CA SER A 108 -5.12 8.74 12.16
C SER A 108 -5.95 7.53 11.72
N LEU A 109 -7.19 7.76 11.25
CA LEU A 109 -8.02 6.67 10.73
C LEU A 109 -7.34 5.96 9.54
N THR A 110 -6.73 6.72 8.65
CA THR A 110 -5.98 6.19 7.49
C THR A 110 -4.81 5.31 7.92
N ASP A 111 -4.05 5.75 8.94
CA ASP A 111 -2.93 4.97 9.46
C ASP A 111 -3.39 3.72 10.21
N LYS A 112 -4.53 3.76 10.88
CA LYS A 112 -5.15 2.56 11.47
C LYS A 112 -5.49 1.52 10.40
N PHE A 113 -6.07 1.93 9.27
CA PHE A 113 -6.31 1.02 8.15
C PHE A 113 -5.02 0.42 7.59
N TYR A 114 -3.96 1.23 7.51
CA TYR A 114 -2.64 0.73 7.12
C TYR A 114 -2.10 -0.30 8.11
N MET A 115 -2.22 -0.06 9.42
CA MET A 115 -1.81 -1.01 10.45
C MET A 115 -2.63 -2.31 10.41
N GLU A 116 -3.95 -2.24 10.18
CA GLU A 116 -4.78 -3.43 9.99
C GLU A 116 -4.39 -4.22 8.73
N TRP A 117 -4.00 -3.52 7.66
CA TRP A 117 -3.47 -4.16 6.47
C TRP A 117 -2.15 -4.90 6.74
N ILE A 118 -1.19 -4.26 7.45
CA ILE A 118 0.07 -4.89 7.87
C ILE A 118 -0.20 -6.11 8.76
N LYS A 119 -1.10 -5.97 9.74
CA LYS A 119 -1.49 -7.08 10.63
C LYS A 119 -2.02 -8.27 9.84
N SER A 120 -2.83 -7.99 8.82
CA SER A 120 -3.39 -9.06 7.97
C SER A 120 -2.32 -9.77 7.13
N LEU A 121 -1.29 -9.06 6.65
CA LEU A 121 -0.14 -9.69 5.98
C LEU A 121 0.62 -10.61 6.93
N ILE A 122 0.85 -10.17 8.17
CA ILE A 122 1.52 -10.98 9.21
C ILE A 122 0.68 -12.20 9.56
N ASP A 123 -0.62 -12.03 9.79
CA ASP A 123 -1.52 -13.12 10.12
C ASP A 123 -1.59 -14.16 8.99
N PHE A 124 -1.62 -13.71 7.74
CA PHE A 124 -1.72 -14.60 6.59
C PHE A 124 -0.44 -15.38 6.31
N TYR A 125 0.73 -14.69 6.30
CA TYR A 125 1.99 -15.29 5.85
C TYR A 125 2.90 -15.79 6.96
N PHE A 126 2.81 -15.22 8.17
CA PHE A 126 3.64 -15.63 9.30
C PHE A 126 2.92 -16.58 10.26
N TYR A 127 1.68 -16.22 10.67
CA TYR A 127 0.89 -17.04 11.58
C TYR A 127 0.00 -18.09 10.87
N GLU A 128 -0.11 -18.04 9.54
CA GLU A 128 -0.99 -18.88 8.72
C GLU A 128 -2.48 -18.81 9.10
N GLN A 129 -2.89 -17.73 9.78
CA GLN A 129 -4.27 -17.44 10.17
C GLN A 129 -5.04 -16.82 8.99
N LYS A 130 -5.12 -17.58 7.88
CA LYS A 130 -5.60 -17.09 6.58
C LYS A 130 -7.03 -16.56 6.61
N LYS A 131 -7.93 -17.22 7.35
CA LYS A 131 -9.34 -16.80 7.45
C LYS A 131 -9.48 -15.48 8.18
N ASP A 132 -8.82 -15.33 9.33
CA ASP A 132 -8.90 -14.12 10.15
C ASP A 132 -8.29 -12.92 9.43
N ALA A 133 -7.18 -13.13 8.71
CA ALA A 133 -6.54 -12.12 7.87
C ALA A 133 -7.48 -11.62 6.76
N ILE A 134 -8.18 -12.52 6.09
CA ILE A 134 -9.16 -12.17 5.05
C ILE A 134 -10.33 -11.40 5.63
N THR A 135 -10.94 -11.90 6.70
CA THR A 135 -12.09 -11.25 7.36
C THR A 135 -11.73 -9.82 7.79
N ARG A 136 -10.56 -9.63 8.40
CA ARG A 136 -10.04 -8.31 8.77
C ARG A 136 -9.94 -7.36 7.58
N LEU A 137 -9.38 -7.82 6.45
CA LEU A 137 -9.27 -6.98 5.27
C LEU A 137 -10.61 -6.68 4.60
N GLU A 138 -11.56 -7.62 4.63
CA GLU A 138 -12.93 -7.38 4.16
C GLU A 138 -13.64 -6.31 5.01
N GLU A 139 -13.45 -6.33 6.33
CA GLU A 139 -13.97 -5.30 7.25
C GLU A 139 -13.33 -3.93 6.96
N VAL A 140 -12.00 -3.87 6.80
CA VAL A 140 -11.29 -2.64 6.40
C VAL A 140 -11.83 -2.13 5.06
N LEU A 141 -11.94 -3.00 4.06
CA LEU A 141 -12.40 -2.63 2.72
C LEU A 141 -13.82 -2.06 2.73
N SER A 142 -14.69 -2.57 3.61
CA SER A 142 -16.07 -2.07 3.76
C SER A 142 -16.16 -0.63 4.27
N GLN A 143 -15.10 -0.13 4.91
CA GLN A 143 -15.03 1.21 5.49
C GLN A 143 -14.30 2.23 4.59
N LEU A 144 -13.64 1.76 3.53
CA LEU A 144 -12.88 2.59 2.60
C LEU A 144 -13.74 3.03 1.41
N ASN A 145 -13.47 4.23 0.89
CA ASN A 145 -14.08 4.66 -0.36
C ASN A 145 -13.35 4.01 -1.54
N VAL A 146 -14.10 3.67 -2.57
CA VAL A 146 -13.60 3.00 -3.78
C VAL A 146 -12.52 3.82 -4.52
N SER A 147 -12.52 5.14 -4.36
CA SER A 147 -11.52 6.05 -4.93
C SER A 147 -10.24 6.19 -4.11
N ASP A 148 -10.17 5.60 -2.91
CA ASP A 148 -9.01 5.73 -2.06
C ASP A 148 -7.90 4.76 -2.48
N MET A 149 -6.65 5.20 -2.47
CA MET A 149 -5.49 4.33 -2.74
C MET A 149 -5.43 3.15 -1.78
N ASN A 150 -5.79 3.34 -0.51
CA ASN A 150 -5.88 2.25 0.48
C ASN A 150 -6.91 1.18 0.07
N TYR A 151 -8.04 1.57 -0.55
CA TYR A 151 -9.01 0.63 -1.09
C TYR A 151 -8.38 -0.28 -2.14
N LEU A 152 -7.65 0.31 -3.09
CA LEU A 152 -6.97 -0.45 -4.16
C LEU A 152 -5.86 -1.35 -3.59
N GLN A 153 -5.10 -0.87 -2.61
CA GLN A 153 -4.04 -1.63 -1.94
C GLN A 153 -4.60 -2.85 -1.19
N VAL A 154 -5.66 -2.66 -0.40
CA VAL A 154 -6.35 -3.74 0.32
C VAL A 154 -6.98 -4.72 -0.66
N SER A 155 -7.65 -4.23 -1.71
CA SER A 155 -8.24 -5.06 -2.75
C SER A 155 -7.19 -5.92 -3.47
N ASN A 156 -6.02 -5.36 -3.79
CA ASN A 156 -4.92 -6.10 -4.42
C ASN A 156 -4.32 -7.16 -3.48
N THR A 157 -4.35 -6.94 -2.18
CA THR A 157 -3.95 -7.95 -1.19
C THR A 157 -4.98 -9.07 -1.10
N LEU A 158 -6.27 -8.74 -1.02
CA LEU A 158 -7.35 -9.73 -1.04
C LEU A 158 -7.38 -10.55 -2.34
N PHE A 159 -7.05 -9.95 -3.47
CA PHE A 159 -6.88 -10.65 -4.74
C PHE A 159 -5.89 -11.82 -4.61
N ASN A 160 -4.71 -11.59 -4.00
CA ASN A 160 -3.72 -12.64 -3.77
C ASN A 160 -4.20 -13.65 -2.72
N PHE A 161 -4.80 -13.18 -1.61
CA PHE A 161 -5.27 -14.05 -0.55
C PHE A 161 -6.34 -15.03 -1.02
N TYR A 162 -7.34 -14.56 -1.80
CA TYR A 162 -8.36 -15.43 -2.36
C TYR A 162 -7.79 -16.47 -3.32
N TYR A 163 -6.78 -16.08 -4.13
CA TYR A 163 -6.08 -17.02 -4.97
C TYR A 163 -5.36 -18.10 -4.16
N ASP A 164 -4.61 -17.69 -3.14
CA ASP A 164 -3.80 -18.58 -2.31
C ASP A 164 -4.65 -19.58 -1.49
N ILE A 165 -5.92 -19.25 -1.18
CA ILE A 165 -6.86 -20.17 -0.51
C ILE A 165 -7.74 -20.94 -1.48
N GLY A 166 -7.65 -20.70 -2.79
CA GLY A 166 -8.44 -21.33 -3.82
C GLY A 166 -9.89 -20.83 -3.95
N ASP A 167 -10.22 -19.67 -3.37
CA ASP A 167 -11.55 -19.05 -3.53
C ASP A 167 -11.66 -18.30 -4.86
N LEU A 168 -11.83 -19.06 -5.94
CA LEU A 168 -11.89 -18.52 -7.28
C LEU A 168 -13.11 -17.63 -7.53
N GLY A 169 -14.18 -17.80 -6.76
CA GLY A 169 -15.38 -16.96 -6.88
C GLY A 169 -15.10 -15.51 -6.44
N ARG A 170 -14.58 -15.32 -5.22
CA ARG A 170 -14.20 -14.00 -4.72
C ARG A 170 -13.00 -13.43 -5.48
N PHE A 171 -12.05 -14.27 -5.85
CA PHE A 171 -10.89 -13.91 -6.67
C PHE A 171 -11.31 -13.25 -7.99
N ASN A 172 -12.16 -13.90 -8.80
CA ASN A 172 -12.59 -13.36 -10.10
C ASN A 172 -13.34 -12.02 -9.94
N LYS A 173 -14.24 -11.95 -8.97
CA LYS A 173 -15.03 -10.74 -8.70
C LYS A 173 -14.14 -9.53 -8.32
N ILE A 174 -13.12 -9.74 -7.49
CA ILE A 174 -12.23 -8.65 -7.08
C ILE A 174 -11.27 -8.29 -8.21
N ARG A 175 -10.81 -9.27 -9.01
CA ARG A 175 -9.94 -9.06 -10.16
C ARG A 175 -10.57 -8.11 -11.19
N GLU A 176 -11.79 -8.42 -11.64
CA GLU A 176 -12.50 -7.59 -12.63
C GLU A 176 -12.64 -6.13 -12.16
N LYS A 177 -13.00 -5.95 -10.89
CA LYS A 177 -13.14 -4.62 -10.30
C LYS A 177 -11.82 -3.87 -10.21
N LEU A 178 -10.75 -4.54 -9.77
CA LEU A 178 -9.41 -3.96 -9.69
C LEU A 178 -8.84 -3.60 -11.05
N GLU A 179 -8.99 -4.49 -12.03
CA GLU A 179 -8.49 -4.25 -13.39
C GLU A 179 -9.12 -2.99 -13.98
N TYR A 180 -10.44 -2.83 -13.83
CA TYR A 180 -11.12 -1.61 -14.25
C TYR A 180 -10.54 -0.37 -13.55
N GLN A 181 -10.37 -0.41 -12.22
CA GLN A 181 -9.90 0.73 -11.43
C GLN A 181 -8.44 1.08 -11.72
N VAL A 182 -7.56 0.08 -11.80
CA VAL A 182 -6.13 0.29 -12.09
C VAL A 182 -5.93 0.89 -13.48
N ASN A 183 -6.76 0.50 -14.46
CA ASN A 183 -6.72 1.07 -15.81
C ASN A 183 -7.21 2.53 -15.88
N GLN A 184 -7.89 3.04 -14.84
CA GLN A 184 -8.29 4.45 -14.74
C GLN A 184 -7.26 5.33 -14.02
N LEU A 185 -6.19 4.76 -13.46
CA LEU A 185 -5.14 5.53 -12.79
C LEU A 185 -4.37 6.39 -13.80
N ASN A 186 -4.11 7.64 -13.42
CA ASN A 186 -3.33 8.55 -14.24
C ASN A 186 -1.81 8.31 -14.14
N LEU A 187 -1.38 7.46 -13.21
CA LEU A 187 0.02 7.15 -12.89
C LEU A 187 0.87 8.41 -12.63
N SER A 188 0.25 9.40 -12.00
CA SER A 188 0.86 10.70 -11.72
C SER A 188 1.68 10.73 -10.44
N THR A 189 1.44 9.77 -9.55
CA THR A 189 2.17 9.59 -8.29
C THR A 189 2.93 8.26 -8.28
N ILE A 190 3.94 8.18 -7.41
CA ILE A 190 4.72 6.95 -7.23
C ILE A 190 3.81 5.83 -6.71
N GLU A 191 2.89 6.15 -5.81
CA GLU A 191 1.95 5.20 -5.22
C GLU A 191 1.01 4.59 -6.28
N GLU A 192 0.47 5.40 -7.19
CA GLU A 192 -0.37 4.93 -8.30
C GLU A 192 0.41 4.01 -9.25
N LEU A 193 1.64 4.40 -9.58
CA LEU A 193 2.52 3.62 -10.46
C LEU A 193 2.90 2.28 -9.84
N GLU A 194 3.35 2.28 -8.58
CA GLU A 194 3.73 1.05 -7.87
C GLU A 194 2.53 0.11 -7.68
N LEU A 195 1.35 0.65 -7.38
CA LEU A 195 0.13 -0.15 -7.28
C LEU A 195 -0.21 -0.79 -8.63
N SER A 196 -0.14 -0.04 -9.73
CA SER A 196 -0.39 -0.54 -11.08
C SER A 196 0.59 -1.66 -11.44
N ILE A 197 1.88 -1.46 -11.22
CA ILE A 197 2.91 -2.47 -11.49
C ILE A 197 2.68 -3.72 -10.63
N LYS A 198 2.38 -3.55 -9.34
CA LYS A 198 2.13 -4.67 -8.42
C LYS A 198 0.90 -5.48 -8.81
N PHE A 199 -0.19 -4.82 -9.19
CA PHE A 199 -1.38 -5.50 -9.69
C PHE A 199 -1.07 -6.27 -10.98
N ASN A 200 -0.42 -5.64 -11.96
CA ASN A 200 -0.04 -6.29 -13.21
C ASN A 200 0.89 -7.49 -12.98
N TYR A 201 1.89 -7.37 -12.08
CA TYR A 201 2.76 -8.49 -11.70
C TYR A 201 1.94 -9.66 -11.09
N ASN A 202 0.98 -9.38 -10.23
CA ASN A 202 0.13 -10.41 -9.65
C ASN A 202 -0.74 -11.11 -10.71
N VAL A 203 -1.26 -10.35 -11.70
CA VAL A 203 -1.98 -10.92 -12.85
C VAL A 203 -1.05 -11.79 -13.70
N CYS A 204 0.19 -11.35 -13.95
CA CYS A 204 1.19 -12.16 -14.67
C CYS A 204 1.44 -13.51 -13.99
N ARG A 205 1.63 -13.49 -12.64
CA ARG A 205 1.78 -14.72 -11.86
C ARG A 205 0.56 -15.63 -11.97
N TYR A 206 -0.63 -15.07 -11.88
CA TYR A 206 -1.86 -15.81 -12.03
C TYR A 206 -1.95 -16.48 -13.41
N LEU A 207 -1.72 -15.74 -14.49
CA LEU A 207 -1.75 -16.27 -15.86
C LEU A 207 -0.75 -17.42 -16.06
N TRP A 208 0.48 -17.26 -15.55
CA TRP A 208 1.50 -18.31 -15.58
C TRP A 208 1.05 -19.57 -14.84
N LEU A 209 0.54 -19.43 -13.61
CA LEU A 209 0.07 -20.56 -12.80
C LEU A 209 -1.15 -21.26 -13.43
N GLN A 210 -1.98 -20.53 -14.19
CA GLN A 210 -3.08 -21.10 -15.00
C GLN A 210 -2.60 -21.70 -16.33
N LYS A 211 -1.28 -21.69 -16.59
CA LYS A 211 -0.67 -22.15 -17.86
C LYS A 211 -1.14 -21.36 -19.10
N ASN A 212 -1.64 -20.15 -18.90
CA ASN A 212 -1.94 -19.21 -20.00
C ASN A 212 -0.66 -18.45 -20.38
N ILE A 213 0.26 -19.16 -21.05
CA ILE A 213 1.64 -18.73 -21.27
C ILE A 213 1.74 -17.51 -22.18
N GLU A 214 0.97 -17.51 -23.29
CA GLU A 214 1.01 -16.43 -24.27
C GLU A 214 0.57 -15.09 -23.68
N GLU A 215 -0.53 -15.09 -22.94
CA GLU A 215 -1.04 -13.90 -22.27
C GLU A 215 -0.11 -13.44 -21.13
N ALA A 216 0.48 -14.41 -20.41
CA ALA A 216 1.45 -14.12 -19.37
C ALA A 216 2.67 -13.37 -19.93
N ILE A 217 3.26 -13.86 -21.03
CA ILE A 217 4.40 -13.21 -21.69
C ILE A 217 4.06 -11.79 -22.14
N THR A 218 2.92 -11.64 -22.79
CA THR A 218 2.45 -10.33 -23.28
C THR A 218 2.33 -9.37 -22.10
N LYS A 219 1.65 -9.77 -21.03
CA LYS A 219 1.44 -8.93 -19.85
C LYS A 219 2.74 -8.61 -19.11
N ILE A 220 3.67 -9.59 -18.96
CA ILE A 220 5.00 -9.36 -18.37
C ILE A 220 5.78 -8.33 -19.21
N THR A 221 5.81 -8.52 -20.52
CA THR A 221 6.51 -7.63 -21.45
C THR A 221 5.98 -6.19 -21.34
N ASP A 222 4.68 -6.01 -21.32
CA ASP A 222 4.06 -4.69 -21.23
C ASP A 222 4.31 -4.05 -19.85
N THR A 223 4.32 -4.85 -18.78
CA THR A 223 4.66 -4.34 -17.43
C THR A 223 6.14 -3.94 -17.33
N ILE A 224 7.06 -4.70 -17.96
CA ILE A 224 8.49 -4.31 -18.07
C ILE A 224 8.63 -3.00 -18.87
N LYS A 225 7.89 -2.85 -19.98
CA LYS A 225 7.88 -1.59 -20.76
C LYS A 225 7.38 -0.42 -19.90
N GLN A 226 6.33 -0.64 -19.09
CA GLN A 226 5.83 0.36 -18.14
C GLN A 226 6.92 0.77 -17.15
N CYS A 227 7.62 -0.18 -16.52
CA CYS A 227 8.74 0.12 -15.61
C CYS A 227 9.81 0.98 -16.29
N LYS A 228 10.21 0.62 -17.53
CA LYS A 228 11.20 1.37 -18.31
C LYS A 228 10.73 2.77 -18.68
N ALA A 229 9.48 2.93 -19.10
CA ALA A 229 8.89 4.22 -19.48
C ALA A 229 8.87 5.21 -18.30
N TYR A 230 8.55 4.73 -17.10
CA TYR A 230 8.52 5.53 -15.89
C TYR A 230 9.83 5.54 -15.09
N ARG A 231 10.88 4.86 -15.62
CA ARG A 231 12.22 4.79 -15.01
C ARG A 231 12.22 4.28 -13.57
N THR A 232 11.42 3.26 -13.30
CA THR A 232 11.34 2.62 -11.99
C THR A 232 11.88 1.20 -12.03
N ASN A 233 12.54 0.77 -10.95
CA ASN A 233 12.98 -0.61 -10.76
C ASN A 233 11.98 -1.42 -9.90
N TYR A 234 10.85 -0.81 -9.49
CA TYR A 234 9.87 -1.48 -8.64
C TYR A 234 9.38 -2.78 -9.29
N LEU A 235 9.56 -3.90 -8.60
CA LEU A 235 9.26 -5.28 -9.05
C LEU A 235 9.90 -5.67 -10.41
N LEU A 236 10.87 -4.92 -10.93
CA LEU A 236 11.49 -5.20 -12.21
C LEU A 236 12.30 -6.51 -12.16
N ALA A 237 12.98 -6.78 -11.04
CA ALA A 237 13.68 -8.05 -10.82
C ALA A 237 12.71 -9.24 -10.80
N ASP A 238 11.57 -9.10 -10.11
CA ASP A 238 10.52 -10.11 -10.05
C ASP A 238 9.89 -10.39 -11.43
N LEU A 239 9.72 -9.36 -12.25
CA LEU A 239 9.21 -9.49 -13.62
C LEU A 239 10.18 -10.25 -14.52
N TYR A 240 11.48 -9.98 -14.43
CA TYR A 240 12.49 -10.72 -15.18
C TYR A 240 12.62 -12.17 -14.69
N LEU A 241 12.55 -12.41 -13.38
CA LEU A 241 12.51 -13.76 -12.84
C LEU A 241 11.28 -14.53 -13.34
N LEU A 242 10.12 -13.89 -13.34
CA LEU A 242 8.89 -14.50 -13.85
C LEU A 242 8.98 -14.76 -15.36
N MET A 243 9.59 -13.85 -16.13
CA MET A 243 9.83 -14.06 -17.57
C MET A 243 10.72 -15.25 -17.80
N GLY A 244 11.79 -15.43 -17.03
CA GLY A 244 12.64 -16.63 -17.08
C GLY A 244 11.84 -17.90 -16.86
N ASN A 245 11.08 -17.98 -15.75
CA ASN A 245 10.25 -19.15 -15.42
C ASN A 245 9.21 -19.48 -16.49
N VAL A 246 8.57 -18.46 -17.06
CA VAL A 246 7.57 -18.66 -18.14
C VAL A 246 8.24 -19.13 -19.42
N SER A 247 9.45 -18.65 -19.70
CA SER A 247 10.19 -18.94 -20.94
C SER A 247 10.86 -20.32 -20.97
N GLU A 248 11.02 -21.00 -19.83
CA GLU A 248 11.64 -22.33 -19.75
C GLU A 248 10.98 -23.36 -20.66
N ILE A 249 9.67 -23.20 -20.94
CA ILE A 249 8.88 -24.19 -21.68
C ILE A 249 9.14 -24.11 -23.20
N PHE A 250 9.54 -22.94 -23.73
CA PHE A 250 9.55 -22.70 -25.19
C PHE A 250 10.78 -21.95 -25.70
N SER A 251 11.65 -21.42 -24.82
CA SER A 251 12.83 -20.65 -25.20
C SER A 251 14.11 -21.48 -25.09
N SER A 252 15.17 -21.01 -25.75
CA SER A 252 16.49 -21.62 -25.60
C SER A 252 17.03 -21.43 -24.16
N LYS A 253 17.85 -22.37 -23.68
CA LYS A 253 18.53 -22.26 -22.40
C LYS A 253 19.28 -20.91 -22.26
N SER A 254 19.89 -20.42 -23.35
CA SER A 254 20.60 -19.13 -23.37
C SER A 254 19.67 -17.96 -23.09
N SER A 255 18.50 -17.91 -23.73
CA SER A 255 17.53 -16.82 -23.53
C SER A 255 16.93 -16.81 -22.11
N VAL A 256 16.63 -18.00 -21.58
CA VAL A 256 16.13 -18.14 -20.20
C VAL A 256 17.20 -17.66 -19.21
N LYS A 257 18.46 -18.04 -19.44
CA LYS A 257 19.61 -17.62 -18.62
C LYS A 257 19.76 -16.09 -18.60
N GLU A 258 19.62 -15.41 -19.72
CA GLU A 258 19.67 -13.93 -19.79
C GLU A 258 18.61 -13.27 -18.88
N TYR A 259 17.39 -13.82 -18.82
CA TYR A 259 16.36 -13.31 -17.93
C TYR A 259 16.72 -13.49 -16.46
N PHE A 260 17.26 -14.65 -16.08
CA PHE A 260 17.69 -14.90 -14.70
C PHE A 260 18.93 -14.08 -14.33
N GLU A 261 19.90 -13.92 -15.21
CA GLU A 261 21.06 -13.06 -14.98
C GLU A 261 20.64 -11.59 -14.78
N THR A 262 19.66 -11.11 -15.55
CA THR A 262 19.08 -9.77 -15.38
C THR A 262 18.37 -9.65 -14.01
N ALA A 263 17.54 -10.62 -13.64
CA ALA A 263 16.88 -10.64 -12.35
C ALA A 263 17.88 -10.67 -11.19
N HIS A 264 18.92 -11.52 -11.28
CA HIS A 264 20.00 -11.62 -10.31
C HIS A 264 20.70 -10.28 -10.10
N PHE A 265 21.08 -9.60 -11.19
CA PHE A 265 21.74 -8.30 -11.14
C PHE A 265 20.85 -7.26 -10.42
N LEU A 266 19.58 -7.21 -10.76
CA LEU A 266 18.62 -6.27 -10.15
C LEU A 266 18.39 -6.57 -8.65
N TYR A 267 18.19 -7.83 -8.24
CA TYR A 267 18.08 -8.19 -6.82
C TYR A 267 19.33 -7.84 -6.03
N LYS A 268 20.52 -8.02 -6.63
CA LYS A 268 21.78 -7.64 -6.00
C LYS A 268 21.90 -6.12 -5.84
N LEU A 269 21.45 -5.35 -6.83
CA LEU A 269 21.40 -3.89 -6.76
C LEU A 269 20.46 -3.40 -5.67
N ASP A 270 19.30 -4.06 -5.49
CA ASP A 270 18.31 -3.76 -4.48
C ASP A 270 18.69 -4.27 -3.07
N GLY A 271 19.82 -4.98 -2.93
CA GLY A 271 20.26 -5.56 -1.66
C GLY A 271 19.43 -6.75 -1.18
N ASN A 272 18.62 -7.37 -2.05
CA ASN A 272 17.79 -8.53 -1.73
C ASN A 272 18.60 -9.83 -1.79
N LEU A 273 19.41 -10.08 -0.76
CA LEU A 273 20.32 -11.23 -0.69
C LEU A 273 19.61 -12.57 -0.83
N SER A 274 18.43 -12.73 -0.24
CA SER A 274 17.66 -13.97 -0.30
C SER A 274 17.28 -14.33 -1.72
N MET A 275 16.77 -13.36 -2.49
CA MET A 275 16.39 -13.58 -3.89
C MET A 275 17.62 -13.69 -4.81
N THR A 276 18.69 -12.96 -4.50
CA THR A 276 19.97 -13.09 -5.23
C THR A 276 20.48 -14.54 -5.20
N LEU A 277 20.59 -15.12 -3.99
CA LEU A 277 21.03 -16.51 -3.81
C LEU A 277 20.09 -17.53 -4.49
N LYS A 278 18.77 -17.28 -4.40
CA LYS A 278 17.78 -18.15 -5.05
C LYS A 278 17.95 -18.18 -6.57
N VAL A 279 18.18 -17.03 -7.18
CA VAL A 279 18.33 -16.91 -8.64
C VAL A 279 19.68 -17.47 -9.09
N GLU A 280 20.74 -17.39 -8.27
CA GLU A 280 22.02 -18.06 -8.53
C GLU A 280 21.86 -19.56 -8.73
N HIS A 281 21.02 -20.23 -7.92
CA HIS A 281 20.73 -21.65 -8.10
C HIS A 281 20.04 -21.94 -9.45
N TYR A 282 19.04 -21.11 -9.84
CA TYR A 282 18.39 -21.29 -11.15
C TYR A 282 19.37 -21.13 -12.33
N ILE A 283 20.31 -20.18 -12.24
CA ILE A 283 21.33 -19.99 -13.26
C ILE A 283 22.28 -21.19 -13.34
N ALA A 284 22.66 -21.76 -12.20
CA ALA A 284 23.50 -22.95 -12.13
C ALA A 284 22.82 -24.17 -12.78
N ASP A 285 21.55 -24.42 -12.40
CA ASP A 285 20.75 -25.54 -12.91
C ASP A 285 20.59 -25.52 -14.45
N ILE A 286 20.46 -24.33 -15.04
CA ILE A 286 20.36 -24.19 -16.52
C ILE A 286 21.71 -24.39 -17.22
N SER A 287 22.80 -24.15 -16.50
CA SER A 287 24.16 -24.23 -17.06
C SER A 287 24.72 -25.67 -17.13
N GLU A 288 24.07 -26.60 -16.42
CA GLU A 288 24.26 -28.06 -16.54
C GLU A 288 23.37 -28.61 -17.67
#